data_a01ec9d74a0c28844142d382663a5e77
#
_entry.id   a01ec9d74a0c28844142d382663a5e77
#
_cell.length_a   1.000
_cell.length_b   1.000
_cell.length_c   1.000
_cell.angle_alpha   90.00
_cell.angle_beta   90.00
_cell.angle_gamma   90.00
#
_symmetry.space_group_name_H-M   'P 1'
#
loop_
_entity.id
_entity.type
_entity.pdbx_description
1 polymer ?
#
loop_
_entity_poly.entity_id
_entity_poly.type
_entity_poly.pdbx_seq_one_letter_code
_entity_poly.pdbx_strand_id
1 'polypeptide(L)'
;MLNRLQFWRERGWTPISASDYADAWARFGGSVATHPEVVARLAHLAGIPVRYLGWFVDGQLQAAIPTWGRYLALSKDVLKQQGRRGLFDLGNAEIILPLAADVRTSLRHRVSYLSELNAAQVIGISEQPEGLALAREPENYSKKFRYNQRREQRLLEEAGGVIRPMLDLTPEEQARIYADLFLRRWGFEATGKAHLAEVFGLLRDFMTGSLIYLNDEPVAIQVLYRVEAPQWISLEYINGGVDPQQREFSPGSVLSFVNTQNEWAHARALGKPLRYSFGRADREYKDRWCNRVPVYQV
;
A
#
# COMPACT_ATOMS: atom_id res chain seq x y z
N MET A 1 -2.40 -25.84 25.87
CA MET A 1 -3.56 -25.30 25.10
C MET A 1 -3.12 -24.48 23.87
N LEU A 2 -2.12 -23.60 23.98
CA LEU A 2 -1.60 -22.77 22.87
C LEU A 2 -1.14 -23.59 21.65
N ASN A 3 -0.41 -24.69 21.82
CA ASN A 3 0.08 -25.53 20.71
C ASN A 3 -1.04 -26.22 19.91
N ARG A 4 -2.18 -26.57 20.53
CA ARG A 4 -3.31 -27.18 19.80
C ARG A 4 -4.01 -26.18 18.88
N LEU A 5 -4.16 -24.92 19.33
CA LEU A 5 -4.78 -23.85 18.52
C LEU A 5 -3.88 -23.43 17.36
N GLN A 6 -2.56 -23.45 17.56
CA GLN A 6 -1.61 -23.20 16.49
C GLN A 6 -1.66 -24.31 15.43
N PHE A 7 -1.58 -25.58 15.85
CA PHE A 7 -1.69 -26.73 14.97
C PHE A 7 -2.98 -26.74 14.14
N TRP A 8 -4.12 -26.38 14.76
CA TRP A 8 -5.39 -26.28 14.04
C TRP A 8 -5.38 -25.15 12.98
N ARG A 9 -4.81 -23.99 13.32
CA ARG A 9 -4.71 -22.84 12.43
C ARG A 9 -3.81 -23.10 11.25
N GLU A 10 -2.67 -23.74 11.49
CA GLU A 10 -1.65 -24.04 10.50
C GLU A 10 -1.88 -25.39 9.77
N ARG A 11 -3.06 -26.01 9.97
CA ARG A 11 -3.34 -27.30 9.32
C ARG A 11 -3.25 -27.19 7.79
N GLY A 12 -2.36 -27.98 7.20
CA GLY A 12 -2.02 -27.96 5.77
C GLY A 12 -0.91 -26.98 5.40
N TRP A 13 -0.54 -26.09 6.32
CA TRP A 13 0.60 -25.19 6.17
C TRP A 13 1.83 -25.75 6.87
N THR A 14 2.98 -25.62 6.23
CA THR A 14 4.28 -26.08 6.75
C THR A 14 5.21 -24.89 6.93
N PRO A 15 6.02 -24.83 8.00
CA PRO A 15 7.04 -23.80 8.14
C PRO A 15 8.03 -23.86 6.98
N ILE A 16 8.34 -22.68 6.42
CA ILE A 16 9.31 -22.51 5.34
C ILE A 16 10.33 -21.43 5.73
N SER A 17 11.41 -21.33 4.99
CA SER A 17 12.41 -20.29 5.16
C SER A 17 11.92 -18.93 4.60
N ALA A 18 12.61 -17.85 4.99
CA ALA A 18 12.39 -16.53 4.38
C ALA A 18 12.75 -16.53 2.87
N SER A 19 13.73 -17.33 2.47
CA SER A 19 14.12 -17.50 1.06
C SER A 19 13.00 -18.17 0.27
N ASP A 20 12.43 -19.28 0.78
CA ASP A 20 11.30 -19.95 0.11
C ASP A 20 10.08 -19.01 -0.03
N TYR A 21 9.86 -18.15 0.97
CA TYR A 21 8.81 -17.13 0.88
C TYR A 21 9.11 -16.09 -0.21
N ALA A 22 10.35 -15.62 -0.30
CA ALA A 22 10.77 -14.68 -1.33
C ALA A 22 10.66 -15.30 -2.73
N ASP A 23 11.03 -16.56 -2.90
CA ASP A 23 10.90 -17.31 -4.16
C ASP A 23 9.42 -17.50 -4.55
N ALA A 24 8.54 -17.79 -3.58
CA ALA A 24 7.10 -17.87 -3.82
C ALA A 24 6.54 -16.53 -4.27
N TRP A 25 6.94 -15.42 -3.63
CA TRP A 25 6.54 -14.07 -4.01
C TRP A 25 7.05 -13.70 -5.42
N ALA A 26 8.30 -14.04 -5.75
CA ALA A 26 8.89 -13.81 -7.07
C ALA A 26 8.18 -14.62 -8.17
N ARG A 27 7.59 -15.78 -7.85
CA ARG A 27 6.85 -16.64 -8.81
C ARG A 27 5.38 -16.23 -8.96
N PHE A 28 4.71 -16.00 -7.85
CA PHE A 28 3.25 -15.87 -7.82
C PHE A 28 2.78 -14.42 -7.68
N GLY A 29 3.69 -13.51 -7.35
CA GLY A 29 3.37 -12.10 -7.11
C GLY A 29 2.77 -11.85 -5.73
N GLY A 30 2.54 -10.59 -5.44
CA GLY A 30 2.00 -10.11 -4.18
C GLY A 30 1.76 -8.61 -4.22
N SER A 31 1.56 -8.01 -3.06
CA SER A 31 1.40 -6.56 -2.89
C SER A 31 2.52 -5.94 -2.05
N VAL A 32 2.49 -4.63 -1.87
CA VAL A 32 3.43 -3.90 -0.99
C VAL A 32 3.48 -4.53 0.40
N ALA A 33 2.33 -4.81 1.00
CA ALA A 33 2.25 -5.33 2.36
C ALA A 33 2.70 -6.80 2.49
N THR A 34 2.87 -7.52 1.39
CA THR A 34 3.35 -8.90 1.36
C THR A 34 4.75 -9.04 0.72
N HIS A 35 5.36 -7.93 0.28
CA HIS A 35 6.70 -7.97 -0.30
C HIS A 35 7.74 -8.43 0.74
N PRO A 36 8.60 -9.42 0.41
CA PRO A 36 9.52 -10.03 1.37
C PRO A 36 10.38 -9.03 2.16
N GLU A 37 10.97 -8.06 1.48
CA GLU A 37 11.80 -7.05 2.13
C GLU A 37 10.99 -6.04 2.94
N VAL A 38 9.80 -5.61 2.47
CA VAL A 38 8.92 -4.74 3.26
C VAL A 38 8.53 -5.44 4.55
N VAL A 39 8.15 -6.72 4.47
CA VAL A 39 7.82 -7.55 5.64
C VAL A 39 9.03 -7.68 6.57
N ALA A 40 10.21 -8.00 6.05
CA ALA A 40 11.41 -8.20 6.86
C ALA A 40 11.85 -6.90 7.56
N ARG A 41 11.93 -5.79 6.83
CA ARG A 41 12.39 -4.48 7.36
C ARG A 41 11.45 -3.95 8.43
N LEU A 42 10.13 -3.98 8.19
CA LEU A 42 9.14 -3.50 9.16
C LEU A 42 8.96 -4.45 10.34
N ALA A 43 9.11 -5.76 10.15
CA ALA A 43 9.11 -6.72 11.25
C ALA A 43 10.34 -6.55 12.15
N HIS A 44 11.51 -6.26 11.58
CA HIS A 44 12.72 -5.92 12.32
C HIS A 44 12.52 -4.66 13.17
N LEU A 45 12.01 -3.58 12.57
CA LEU A 45 11.65 -2.35 13.28
C LEU A 45 10.66 -2.63 14.42
N ALA A 46 9.66 -3.47 14.16
CA ALA A 46 8.70 -3.86 15.19
C ALA A 46 9.28 -4.81 16.25
N GLY A 47 10.47 -5.40 16.04
CA GLY A 47 11.05 -6.42 16.93
C GLY A 47 10.14 -7.64 17.08
N ILE A 48 9.35 -7.98 16.05
CA ILE A 48 8.43 -9.12 16.04
C ILE A 48 8.89 -10.09 14.96
N PRO A 49 9.36 -11.30 15.33
CA PRO A 49 9.83 -12.27 14.35
C PRO A 49 8.69 -12.74 13.44
N VAL A 50 8.97 -12.83 12.15
CA VAL A 50 8.04 -13.37 11.16
C VAL A 50 8.19 -14.88 11.10
N ARG A 51 7.06 -15.58 11.12
CA ARG A 51 6.98 -17.00 10.80
C ARG A 51 6.41 -17.14 9.40
N TYR A 52 7.18 -17.74 8.50
CA TYR A 52 6.74 -18.01 7.15
C TYR A 52 6.15 -19.42 7.05
N LEU A 53 5.03 -19.53 6.33
CA LEU A 53 4.30 -20.78 6.14
C LEU A 53 4.07 -21.01 4.65
N GLY A 54 4.30 -22.21 4.18
CA GLY A 54 4.10 -22.67 2.82
C GLY A 54 2.99 -23.72 2.72
N TRP A 55 2.25 -23.68 1.63
CA TRP A 55 1.28 -24.69 1.25
C TRP A 55 1.82 -25.48 0.07
N PHE A 56 1.91 -26.79 0.24
CA PHE A 56 2.50 -27.69 -0.74
C PHE A 56 1.42 -28.57 -1.40
N VAL A 57 1.54 -28.74 -2.71
CA VAL A 57 0.76 -29.71 -3.50
C VAL A 57 1.78 -30.53 -4.29
N ASP A 58 1.70 -31.85 -4.19
CA ASP A 58 2.63 -32.79 -4.84
C ASP A 58 4.12 -32.47 -4.59
N GLY A 59 4.42 -32.06 -3.37
CA GLY A 59 5.78 -31.70 -2.94
C GLY A 59 6.27 -30.33 -3.43
N GLN A 60 5.47 -29.58 -4.18
CA GLN A 60 5.82 -28.25 -4.69
C GLN A 60 5.13 -27.14 -3.90
N LEU A 61 5.87 -26.09 -3.59
CA LEU A 61 5.33 -24.89 -2.94
C LEU A 61 4.38 -24.16 -3.89
N GLN A 62 3.11 -24.06 -3.51
CA GLN A 62 2.04 -23.43 -4.30
C GLN A 62 1.43 -22.18 -3.66
N ALA A 63 1.69 -21.96 -2.37
CA ALA A 63 1.28 -20.73 -1.68
C ALA A 63 2.20 -20.45 -0.50
N ALA A 64 2.38 -19.19 -0.14
CA ALA A 64 3.15 -18.79 1.02
C ALA A 64 2.54 -17.60 1.74
N ILE A 65 2.68 -17.55 3.06
CA ILE A 65 2.19 -16.44 3.89
C ILE A 65 3.21 -16.06 4.97
N PRO A 66 3.40 -14.75 5.24
CA PRO A 66 4.14 -14.27 6.39
C PRO A 66 3.18 -14.08 7.56
N THR A 67 3.51 -14.54 8.77
CA THR A 67 2.59 -14.51 9.91
C THR A 67 3.20 -13.92 11.18
N TRP A 68 2.33 -13.26 11.97
CA TRP A 68 2.53 -12.86 13.35
C TRP A 68 1.48 -13.52 14.24
N GLY A 69 1.81 -14.71 14.75
CA GLY A 69 0.88 -15.50 15.56
C GLY A 69 -0.39 -15.87 14.78
N ARG A 70 -1.54 -15.32 15.17
CA ARG A 70 -2.83 -15.59 14.50
C ARG A 70 -3.19 -14.60 13.37
N TYR A 71 -2.32 -13.68 13.04
CA TYR A 71 -2.52 -12.67 12.00
C TYR A 71 -1.49 -12.84 10.89
N LEU A 72 -1.74 -12.24 9.74
CA LEU A 72 -0.67 -11.97 8.80
C LEU A 72 0.34 -11.01 9.42
N ALA A 73 1.58 -11.07 8.97
CA ALA A 73 2.62 -10.13 9.37
C ALA A 73 2.20 -8.68 9.05
N LEU A 74 2.77 -7.71 9.75
CA LEU A 74 2.50 -6.27 9.67
C LEU A 74 1.08 -5.87 10.12
N SER A 75 0.34 -6.76 10.77
CA SER A 75 -1.01 -6.48 11.30
C SER A 75 -0.98 -5.33 12.33
N LYS A 76 -1.83 -4.31 12.09
CA LYS A 76 -2.06 -3.20 13.04
C LYS A 76 -2.57 -3.68 14.39
N ASP A 77 -3.36 -4.77 14.43
CA ASP A 77 -3.86 -5.34 15.67
C ASP A 77 -2.73 -5.93 16.52
N VAL A 78 -1.75 -6.58 15.88
CA VAL A 78 -0.58 -7.10 16.60
C VAL A 78 0.25 -5.96 17.17
N LEU A 79 0.51 -4.91 16.37
CA LEU A 79 1.23 -3.72 16.85
C LEU A 79 0.50 -3.08 18.03
N LYS A 80 -0.83 -2.97 17.98
CA LYS A 80 -1.64 -2.46 19.09
C LYS A 80 -1.53 -3.34 20.35
N GLN A 81 -1.61 -4.67 20.19
CA GLN A 81 -1.48 -5.63 21.30
C GLN A 81 -0.09 -5.59 21.96
N GLN A 82 0.94 -5.26 21.18
CA GLN A 82 2.33 -5.11 21.65
C GLN A 82 2.67 -3.71 22.17
N GLY A 83 1.69 -2.81 22.32
CA GLY A 83 1.91 -1.43 22.75
C GLY A 83 2.67 -0.57 21.71
N ARG A 84 2.78 -1.02 20.46
CA ARG A 84 3.53 -0.37 19.36
C ARG A 84 2.61 0.24 18.30
N ARG A 85 1.39 0.60 18.71
CA ARG A 85 0.44 1.26 17.81
C ARG A 85 1.06 2.51 17.20
N GLY A 86 1.00 2.61 15.86
CA GLY A 86 1.52 3.77 15.13
C GLY A 86 3.04 3.75 14.93
N LEU A 87 3.72 2.61 15.15
CA LEU A 87 5.14 2.48 14.82
C LEU A 87 5.40 2.75 13.34
N PHE A 88 4.54 2.22 12.48
CA PHE A 88 4.47 2.51 11.04
C PHE A 88 3.01 2.46 10.57
N ASP A 89 2.75 3.01 9.39
CA ASP A 89 1.44 2.95 8.74
C ASP A 89 1.59 2.56 7.26
N LEU A 90 0.94 1.45 6.89
CA LEU A 90 0.76 1.03 5.49
C LEU A 90 -0.67 1.30 5.00
N GLY A 91 -1.39 2.22 5.65
CA GLY A 91 -2.77 2.52 5.30
C GLY A 91 -3.70 1.32 5.48
N ASN A 92 -4.68 1.20 4.60
CA ASN A 92 -5.50 0.01 4.40
C ASN A 92 -5.06 -0.63 3.08
N ALA A 93 -3.79 -1.06 3.04
CA ALA A 93 -3.16 -1.61 1.85
C ALA A 93 -3.89 -2.86 1.36
N GLU A 94 -3.95 -3.02 0.05
CA GLU A 94 -4.43 -4.25 -0.57
C GLU A 94 -3.49 -5.40 -0.20
N ILE A 95 -4.05 -6.49 0.30
CA ILE A 95 -3.32 -7.72 0.59
C ILE A 95 -3.46 -8.68 -0.57
N ILE A 96 -2.39 -8.87 -1.34
CA ILE A 96 -2.31 -9.92 -2.35
C ILE A 96 -1.28 -10.92 -1.85
N LEU A 97 -1.73 -12.15 -1.63
CA LEU A 97 -0.90 -13.25 -1.15
C LEU A 97 -0.23 -13.95 -2.34
N PRO A 98 1.02 -14.39 -2.20
CA PRO A 98 1.72 -15.18 -3.22
C PRO A 98 1.14 -16.60 -3.28
N LEU A 99 0.16 -16.79 -4.15
CA LEU A 99 -0.54 -18.05 -4.40
C LEU A 99 -0.49 -18.40 -5.89
N ALA A 100 -0.24 -19.66 -6.21
CA ALA A 100 -0.35 -20.16 -7.57
C ALA A 100 -1.81 -20.04 -8.07
N ALA A 101 -2.00 -19.85 -9.38
CA ALA A 101 -3.31 -19.55 -9.97
C ALA A 101 -4.37 -20.64 -9.66
N ASP A 102 -3.95 -21.90 -9.67
CA ASP A 102 -4.86 -23.04 -9.53
C ASP A 102 -4.92 -23.59 -8.10
N VAL A 103 -4.20 -23.00 -7.15
CA VAL A 103 -4.23 -23.46 -5.76
C VAL A 103 -5.52 -23.10 -5.06
N ARG A 104 -6.04 -24.02 -4.26
CA ARG A 104 -7.12 -23.75 -3.31
C ARG A 104 -6.66 -24.13 -1.90
N THR A 105 -6.62 -23.15 -1.00
CA THR A 105 -6.13 -23.36 0.37
C THR A 105 -7.04 -22.72 1.40
N SER A 106 -7.08 -23.29 2.60
CA SER A 106 -7.76 -22.66 3.73
C SER A 106 -6.82 -21.74 4.46
N LEU A 107 -7.20 -20.47 4.58
CA LEU A 107 -6.50 -19.49 5.40
C LEU A 107 -7.26 -19.29 6.72
N ARG A 108 -6.57 -19.46 7.86
CA ARG A 108 -7.13 -19.27 9.19
C ARG A 108 -6.37 -18.22 10.00
N HIS A 109 -5.47 -17.52 9.34
CA HIS A 109 -4.82 -16.35 9.90
C HIS A 109 -5.66 -15.12 9.56
N ARG A 110 -5.89 -14.28 10.56
CA ARG A 110 -6.69 -13.08 10.38
C ARG A 110 -6.02 -12.14 9.38
N VAL A 111 -6.80 -11.72 8.42
CA VAL A 111 -6.45 -10.73 7.40
C VAL A 111 -7.66 -9.88 7.09
N SER A 112 -7.44 -8.60 6.82
CA SER A 112 -8.41 -7.68 6.25
C SER A 112 -7.85 -7.14 4.93
N TYR A 113 -8.72 -6.66 4.05
CA TYR A 113 -8.34 -6.13 2.72
C TYR A 113 -7.65 -7.17 1.81
N LEU A 114 -7.97 -8.46 2.00
CA LEU A 114 -7.53 -9.50 1.07
C LEU A 114 -8.13 -9.21 -0.31
N SER A 115 -7.28 -9.17 -1.32
CA SER A 115 -7.63 -8.82 -2.69
C SER A 115 -8.63 -9.80 -3.32
N GLU A 116 -9.47 -9.28 -4.21
CA GLU A 116 -10.31 -10.09 -5.11
C GLU A 116 -9.49 -11.08 -5.94
N LEU A 117 -8.21 -10.78 -6.22
CA LEU A 117 -7.30 -11.69 -6.93
C LEU A 117 -7.10 -13.02 -6.21
N ASN A 118 -7.22 -13.04 -4.89
CA ASN A 118 -7.11 -14.26 -4.10
C ASN A 118 -8.47 -14.89 -3.73
N ALA A 119 -9.60 -14.29 -4.14
CA ALA A 119 -10.92 -14.73 -3.70
C ALA A 119 -11.27 -16.18 -4.09
N ALA A 120 -10.89 -16.60 -5.29
CA ALA A 120 -11.11 -17.97 -5.75
C ALA A 120 -10.15 -19.02 -5.13
N GLN A 121 -9.01 -18.56 -4.62
CA GLN A 121 -7.92 -19.39 -4.13
C GLN A 121 -8.00 -19.66 -2.62
N VAL A 122 -8.67 -18.78 -1.86
CA VAL A 122 -8.75 -18.87 -0.39
C VAL A 122 -10.13 -19.27 0.05
N ILE A 123 -10.20 -20.40 0.77
CA ILE A 123 -11.46 -20.96 1.28
C ILE A 123 -11.76 -20.34 2.66
N GLY A 124 -13.04 -20.02 2.92
CA GLY A 124 -13.51 -19.54 4.22
C GLY A 124 -13.38 -18.03 4.43
N ILE A 125 -13.23 -17.28 3.35
CA ILE A 125 -13.27 -15.81 3.38
C ILE A 125 -14.69 -15.27 3.35
N SER A 126 -14.86 -14.05 3.84
CA SER A 126 -16.10 -13.27 3.72
C SER A 126 -15.79 -11.90 3.11
N GLU A 127 -16.70 -11.41 2.27
CA GLU A 127 -16.58 -10.06 1.71
C GLU A 127 -16.73 -9.02 2.81
N GLN A 128 -15.89 -7.97 2.78
CA GLN A 128 -16.01 -6.86 3.70
C GLN A 128 -17.10 -5.88 3.24
N PRO A 129 -17.81 -5.22 4.18
CA PRO A 129 -18.83 -4.22 3.84
C PRO A 129 -18.28 -3.04 3.02
N GLU A 130 -17.03 -2.72 3.22
CA GLU A 130 -16.36 -1.61 2.54
C GLU A 130 -15.29 -2.16 1.60
N GLY A 131 -15.43 -1.81 0.32
CA GLY A 131 -14.46 -2.19 -0.70
C GLY A 131 -13.15 -1.41 -0.64
N LEU A 132 -12.29 -1.69 -1.57
CA LEU A 132 -11.05 -0.96 -1.85
C LEU A 132 -11.28 0.02 -3.01
N ALA A 133 -10.64 1.18 -2.95
CA ALA A 133 -10.65 2.18 -4.01
C ALA A 133 -9.41 2.01 -4.89
N LEU A 134 -9.56 1.43 -6.08
CA LEU A 134 -8.49 1.30 -7.07
C LEU A 134 -8.57 2.41 -8.11
N ALA A 135 -7.47 3.14 -8.29
CA ALA A 135 -7.37 4.22 -9.26
C ALA A 135 -7.72 3.75 -10.68
N ARG A 136 -8.50 4.56 -11.37
CA ARG A 136 -8.83 4.30 -12.77
C ARG A 136 -7.62 4.59 -13.64
N GLU A 137 -7.54 3.86 -14.74
CA GLU A 137 -6.64 4.21 -15.83
C GLU A 137 -6.95 5.62 -16.35
N PRO A 138 -5.93 6.44 -16.65
CA PRO A 138 -6.13 7.85 -17.05
C PRO A 138 -7.12 8.07 -18.19
N GLU A 139 -7.20 7.14 -19.14
CA GLU A 139 -8.12 7.19 -20.28
C GLU A 139 -9.59 7.02 -19.89
N ASN A 140 -9.84 6.35 -18.77
CA ASN A 140 -11.18 6.08 -18.24
C ASN A 140 -11.78 7.28 -17.49
N TYR A 141 -11.01 8.33 -17.26
CA TYR A 141 -11.57 9.59 -16.79
C TYR A 141 -12.30 10.33 -17.91
N SER A 142 -13.38 11.03 -17.58
CA SER A 142 -14.12 11.84 -18.55
C SER A 142 -13.20 12.91 -19.18
N LYS A 143 -13.49 13.30 -20.43
CA LYS A 143 -12.77 14.40 -21.11
C LYS A 143 -12.77 15.68 -20.27
N LYS A 144 -13.92 16.02 -19.66
CA LYS A 144 -14.07 17.20 -18.77
C LYS A 144 -13.17 17.10 -17.55
N PHE A 145 -13.09 15.92 -16.91
CA PHE A 145 -12.23 15.71 -15.75
C PHE A 145 -10.75 15.91 -16.11
N ARG A 146 -10.28 15.23 -17.17
CA ARG A 146 -8.89 15.38 -17.64
C ARG A 146 -8.54 16.81 -18.04
N TYR A 147 -9.47 17.52 -18.70
CA TYR A 147 -9.28 18.93 -19.05
C TYR A 147 -9.14 19.79 -17.80
N ASN A 148 -10.02 19.61 -16.82
CA ASN A 148 -9.97 20.38 -15.57
C ASN A 148 -8.66 20.14 -14.80
N GLN A 149 -8.21 18.86 -14.68
CA GLN A 149 -6.97 18.56 -13.98
C GLN A 149 -5.74 19.17 -14.65
N ARG A 150 -5.65 19.12 -15.98
CA ARG A 150 -4.58 19.80 -16.74
C ARG A 150 -4.64 21.32 -16.60
N ARG A 151 -5.84 21.88 -16.55
CA ARG A 151 -6.01 23.32 -16.31
C ARG A 151 -5.54 23.71 -14.92
N GLU A 152 -5.92 22.97 -13.88
CA GLU A 152 -5.48 23.20 -12.50
C GLU A 152 -3.95 23.06 -12.37
N GLN A 153 -3.36 22.05 -12.98
CA GLN A 153 -1.90 21.88 -13.02
C GLN A 153 -1.22 23.09 -13.67
N ARG A 154 -1.68 23.53 -14.83
CA ARG A 154 -1.11 24.69 -15.54
C ARG A 154 -1.22 25.98 -14.71
N LEU A 155 -2.39 26.22 -14.06
CA LEU A 155 -2.57 27.40 -13.20
C LEU A 155 -1.62 27.36 -11.99
N LEU A 156 -1.39 26.20 -11.43
CA LEU A 156 -0.40 26.02 -10.35
C LEU A 156 1.02 26.32 -10.84
N GLU A 157 1.41 25.81 -12.03
CA GLU A 157 2.71 26.05 -12.63
C GLU A 157 2.90 27.54 -13.00
N GLU A 158 1.88 28.22 -13.58
CA GLU A 158 1.89 29.65 -13.88
C GLU A 158 2.03 30.52 -12.61
N ALA A 159 1.53 30.02 -11.46
CA ALA A 159 1.71 30.68 -10.16
C ALA A 159 3.07 30.40 -9.48
N GLY A 160 3.99 29.72 -10.17
CA GLY A 160 5.30 29.36 -9.62
C GLY A 160 5.34 28.01 -8.92
N GLY A 161 4.30 27.17 -9.11
CA GLY A 161 4.27 25.80 -8.59
C GLY A 161 5.26 24.90 -9.28
N VAL A 162 6.01 24.12 -8.49
CA VAL A 162 7.02 23.16 -8.97
C VAL A 162 6.71 21.77 -8.42
N ILE A 163 6.63 20.79 -9.33
CA ILE A 163 6.45 19.37 -8.97
C ILE A 163 7.82 18.71 -8.94
N ARG A 164 8.17 18.09 -7.80
CA ARG A 164 9.45 17.40 -7.60
C ARG A 164 9.24 15.97 -7.20
N PRO A 165 10.11 15.02 -7.62
CA PRO A 165 10.09 13.65 -7.13
C PRO A 165 10.30 13.59 -5.60
N MET A 166 9.60 12.69 -4.92
CA MET A 166 9.79 12.45 -3.49
C MET A 166 11.22 12.03 -3.16
N LEU A 167 11.85 11.26 -4.05
CA LEU A 167 13.19 10.72 -3.85
C LEU A 167 14.32 11.76 -3.95
N ASP A 168 14.04 13.00 -4.37
CA ASP A 168 15.01 14.10 -4.33
C ASP A 168 15.28 14.59 -2.90
N LEU A 169 14.40 14.22 -1.95
CA LEU A 169 14.51 14.58 -0.54
C LEU A 169 15.11 13.44 0.29
N THR A 170 15.75 13.80 1.40
CA THR A 170 16.15 12.83 2.43
C THR A 170 14.92 12.30 3.18
N PRO A 171 14.99 11.13 3.82
CA PRO A 171 13.90 10.61 4.65
C PRO A 171 13.44 11.58 5.75
N GLU A 172 14.36 12.32 6.34
CA GLU A 172 14.10 13.32 7.39
C GLU A 172 13.30 14.50 6.83
N GLU A 173 13.69 15.01 5.65
CA GLU A 173 12.96 16.08 4.96
C GLU A 173 11.56 15.64 4.56
N GLN A 174 11.42 14.44 3.98
CA GLN A 174 10.14 13.83 3.62
C GLN A 174 9.23 13.71 4.85
N ALA A 175 9.76 13.19 5.96
CA ALA A 175 9.02 13.02 7.21
C ALA A 175 8.56 14.36 7.79
N ARG A 176 9.44 15.36 7.81
CA ARG A 176 9.13 16.71 8.30
C ARG A 176 8.02 17.35 7.46
N ILE A 177 8.16 17.35 6.13
CA ILE A 177 7.18 17.95 5.21
C ILE A 177 5.84 17.21 5.31
N TYR A 178 5.86 15.88 5.31
CA TYR A 178 4.64 15.09 5.44
C TYR A 178 3.92 15.35 6.77
N ALA A 179 4.64 15.34 7.89
CA ALA A 179 4.04 15.56 9.20
C ALA A 179 3.42 16.96 9.33
N ASP A 180 4.09 18.00 8.81
CA ASP A 180 3.61 19.37 8.82
C ASP A 180 2.35 19.53 7.96
N LEU A 181 2.39 19.14 6.68
CA LEU A 181 1.25 19.23 5.77
C LEU A 181 0.08 18.34 6.18
N PHE A 182 0.35 17.19 6.80
CA PHE A 182 -0.69 16.34 7.38
C PHE A 182 -1.40 17.05 8.53
N LEU A 183 -0.63 17.64 9.46
CA LEU A 183 -1.18 18.39 10.59
C LEU A 183 -2.01 19.59 10.13
N ARG A 184 -1.52 20.35 9.14
CA ARG A 184 -2.27 21.48 8.55
C ARG A 184 -3.59 21.03 7.94
N ARG A 185 -3.59 19.90 7.25
CA ARG A 185 -4.78 19.35 6.59
C ARG A 185 -5.82 18.80 7.54
N TRP A 186 -5.39 18.04 8.56
CA TRP A 186 -6.28 17.23 9.38
C TRP A 186 -6.50 17.76 10.80
N GLY A 187 -5.65 18.68 11.26
CA GLY A 187 -5.72 19.25 12.61
C GLY A 187 -5.19 18.32 13.72
N PHE A 188 -4.61 17.17 13.36
CA PHE A 188 -3.99 16.24 14.30
C PHE A 188 -2.71 15.63 13.69
N GLU A 189 -1.85 15.08 14.54
CA GLU A 189 -0.56 14.55 14.11
C GLU A 189 -0.69 13.28 13.26
N ALA A 190 0.23 13.14 12.29
CA ALA A 190 0.33 11.92 11.50
C ALA A 190 0.66 10.71 12.38
N THR A 191 0.02 9.58 12.08
CA THR A 191 0.32 8.30 12.74
C THR A 191 1.80 7.95 12.57
N GLY A 192 2.45 7.61 13.66
CA GLY A 192 3.87 7.24 13.64
C GLY A 192 4.84 8.41 13.44
N LYS A 193 4.43 9.65 13.67
CA LYS A 193 5.26 10.87 13.48
C LYS A 193 6.69 10.71 14.01
N ALA A 194 6.86 10.10 15.19
CA ALA A 194 8.16 9.90 15.81
C ALA A 194 9.11 8.94 15.04
N HIS A 195 8.55 8.10 14.17
CA HIS A 195 9.26 7.06 13.41
C HIS A 195 9.22 7.28 11.90
N LEU A 196 8.60 8.36 11.42
CA LEU A 196 8.41 8.58 9.98
C LEU A 196 9.72 8.58 9.20
N ALA A 197 10.76 9.29 9.69
CA ALA A 197 12.05 9.34 9.01
C ALA A 197 12.70 7.95 8.93
N GLU A 198 12.68 7.20 10.02
CA GLU A 198 13.18 5.82 10.05
C GLU A 198 12.42 4.91 9.08
N VAL A 199 11.08 4.97 9.10
CA VAL A 199 10.23 4.16 8.18
C VAL A 199 10.45 4.56 6.72
N PHE A 200 10.56 5.86 6.42
CA PHE A 200 10.83 6.34 5.06
C PHE A 200 12.23 5.93 4.59
N GLY A 201 13.22 5.94 5.48
CA GLY A 201 14.56 5.40 5.19
C GLY A 201 14.53 3.90 4.91
N LEU A 202 13.87 3.12 5.77
CA LEU A 202 13.72 1.67 5.60
C LEU A 202 12.99 1.27 4.33
N LEU A 203 12.00 2.07 3.91
CA LEU A 203 11.17 1.77 2.73
C LEU A 203 11.52 2.62 1.50
N ARG A 204 12.68 3.30 1.50
CA ARG A 204 13.07 4.22 0.43
C ARG A 204 13.07 3.56 -0.95
N ASP A 205 13.52 2.32 -1.06
CA ASP A 205 13.58 1.57 -2.33
C ASP A 205 12.19 1.30 -2.92
N PHE A 206 11.15 1.37 -2.10
CA PHE A 206 9.75 1.17 -2.50
C PHE A 206 8.98 2.48 -2.64
N MET A 207 9.59 3.60 -2.24
CA MET A 207 8.94 4.90 -2.28
C MET A 207 8.90 5.44 -3.71
N THR A 208 7.77 6.06 -4.07
CA THR A 208 7.58 6.72 -5.36
C THR A 208 6.72 7.98 -5.19
N GLY A 209 6.38 8.62 -6.30
CA GLY A 209 5.52 9.79 -6.34
C GLY A 209 6.27 11.10 -6.25
N SER A 210 5.50 12.16 -6.09
CA SER A 210 5.97 13.55 -6.14
C SER A 210 5.39 14.36 -4.99
N LEU A 211 5.96 15.55 -4.80
CA LEU A 211 5.42 16.60 -3.95
C LEU A 211 5.38 17.92 -4.74
N ILE A 212 4.61 18.89 -4.24
CA ILE A 212 4.46 20.21 -4.88
C ILE A 212 5.01 21.27 -3.95
N TYR A 213 5.85 22.13 -4.51
CA TYR A 213 6.25 23.42 -3.94
C TYR A 213 5.52 24.56 -4.63
N LEU A 214 5.22 25.63 -3.87
CA LEU A 214 4.74 26.90 -4.37
C LEU A 214 5.52 27.99 -3.65
N ASN A 215 6.24 28.85 -4.41
CA ASN A 215 7.13 29.87 -3.84
C ASN A 215 8.15 29.27 -2.84
N ASP A 216 8.79 28.16 -3.20
CA ASP A 216 9.75 27.38 -2.41
C ASP A 216 9.20 26.74 -1.12
N GLU A 217 7.89 26.87 -0.84
CA GLU A 217 7.24 26.22 0.28
C GLU A 217 6.51 24.94 -0.17
N PRO A 218 6.63 23.81 0.56
CA PRO A 218 5.90 22.60 0.24
C PRO A 218 4.42 22.77 0.54
N VAL A 219 3.56 22.51 -0.46
CA VAL A 219 2.10 22.70 -0.37
C VAL A 219 1.29 21.40 -0.53
N ALA A 220 1.86 20.36 -1.09
CA ALA A 220 1.23 19.04 -1.16
C ALA A 220 2.28 17.93 -1.21
N ILE A 221 1.98 16.81 -0.53
CA ILE A 221 2.80 15.60 -0.50
C ILE A 221 1.90 14.37 -0.47
N GLN A 222 2.31 13.29 -1.16
CA GLN A 222 1.67 11.98 -1.08
C GLN A 222 2.71 10.91 -0.77
N VAL A 223 2.42 10.06 0.21
CA VAL A 223 3.25 8.90 0.55
C VAL A 223 2.74 7.70 -0.24
N LEU A 224 3.54 7.26 -1.19
CA LEU A 224 3.25 6.15 -2.08
C LEU A 224 4.34 5.08 -1.95
N TYR A 225 3.94 3.81 -1.87
CA TYR A 225 4.86 2.68 -1.96
C TYR A 225 4.49 1.79 -3.14
N ARG A 226 5.49 1.39 -3.92
CA ARG A 226 5.35 0.57 -5.13
C ARG A 226 6.22 -0.68 -5.04
N VAL A 227 5.68 -1.81 -5.47
CA VAL A 227 6.42 -3.03 -5.73
C VAL A 227 6.03 -3.59 -7.10
N GLU A 228 7.01 -4.22 -7.76
CA GLU A 228 6.84 -4.81 -9.08
C GLU A 228 6.77 -6.33 -8.96
N ALA A 229 5.56 -6.86 -8.91
CA ALA A 229 5.31 -8.29 -8.98
C ALA A 229 5.51 -8.80 -10.45
N PRO A 230 5.68 -10.12 -10.66
CA PRO A 230 5.83 -10.65 -12.01
C PRO A 230 4.68 -10.28 -12.95
N GLN A 231 3.44 -10.30 -12.45
CA GLN A 231 2.23 -10.16 -13.27
C GLN A 231 1.60 -8.77 -13.21
N TRP A 232 1.88 -7.96 -12.18
CA TRP A 232 1.32 -6.61 -11.98
C TRP A 232 2.27 -5.73 -11.16
N ILE A 233 1.94 -4.46 -11.12
CA ILE A 233 2.54 -3.50 -10.18
C ILE A 233 1.52 -3.24 -9.08
N SER A 234 1.93 -3.38 -7.81
CA SER A 234 1.14 -2.98 -6.65
C SER A 234 1.65 -1.63 -6.15
N LEU A 235 0.75 -0.66 -6.05
CA LEU A 235 1.02 0.70 -5.60
C LEU A 235 0.01 1.09 -4.53
N GLU A 236 0.48 1.52 -3.37
CA GLU A 236 -0.35 1.91 -2.23
C GLU A 236 -0.21 3.41 -1.95
N TYR A 237 -1.31 4.14 -2.01
CA TYR A 237 -1.41 5.49 -1.47
C TYR A 237 -1.73 5.42 0.01
N ILE A 238 -0.72 5.63 0.84
CA ILE A 238 -0.84 5.51 2.29
C ILE A 238 -1.63 6.70 2.85
N ASN A 239 -1.16 7.90 2.57
CA ASN A 239 -1.80 9.15 2.96
C ASN A 239 -1.12 10.35 2.29
N GLY A 240 -1.68 11.55 2.51
CA GLY A 240 -1.07 12.79 2.02
C GLY A 240 -1.38 13.99 2.90
N GLY A 241 -0.52 14.97 2.79
CA GLY A 241 -0.67 16.29 3.37
C GLY A 241 -0.91 17.35 2.29
N VAL A 242 -1.69 18.37 2.61
CA VAL A 242 -1.96 19.50 1.73
C VAL A 242 -2.11 20.74 2.58
N ASP A 243 -1.52 21.85 2.15
CA ASP A 243 -1.76 23.14 2.77
C ASP A 243 -3.17 23.65 2.41
N PRO A 244 -4.09 23.77 3.37
CA PRO A 244 -5.45 24.24 3.10
C PRO A 244 -5.51 25.72 2.70
N GLN A 245 -4.46 26.51 2.91
CA GLN A 245 -4.39 27.90 2.49
C GLN A 245 -4.22 28.03 0.97
N GLN A 246 -3.66 26.99 0.31
CA GLN A 246 -3.42 26.96 -1.14
C GLN A 246 -4.52 26.22 -1.93
N ARG A 247 -5.72 26.09 -1.35
CA ARG A 247 -6.84 25.33 -1.95
C ARG A 247 -7.31 25.84 -3.31
N GLU A 248 -7.06 27.12 -3.63
CA GLU A 248 -7.39 27.72 -4.92
C GLU A 248 -6.69 27.03 -6.11
N PHE A 249 -5.48 26.52 -5.89
CA PHE A 249 -4.70 25.76 -6.87
C PHE A 249 -4.99 24.25 -6.83
N SER A 250 -5.86 23.77 -5.93
CA SER A 250 -6.19 22.36 -5.78
C SER A 250 -4.96 21.42 -5.72
N PRO A 251 -3.88 21.75 -4.96
CA PRO A 251 -2.60 21.06 -5.10
C PRO A 251 -2.68 19.56 -4.80
N GLY A 252 -3.57 19.13 -3.91
CA GLY A 252 -3.79 17.71 -3.65
C GLY A 252 -4.41 16.95 -4.85
N SER A 253 -5.30 17.60 -5.62
CA SER A 253 -5.87 17.02 -6.84
C SER A 253 -4.85 17.00 -7.97
N VAL A 254 -4.10 18.08 -8.14
CA VAL A 254 -3.00 18.14 -9.12
C VAL A 254 -2.00 17.04 -8.85
N LEU A 255 -1.56 16.88 -7.60
CA LEU A 255 -0.61 15.85 -7.22
C LEU A 255 -1.13 14.44 -7.47
N SER A 256 -2.41 14.18 -7.12
CA SER A 256 -3.04 12.89 -7.44
C SER A 256 -3.09 12.62 -8.94
N PHE A 257 -3.37 13.65 -9.74
CA PHE A 257 -3.41 13.52 -11.20
C PHE A 257 -2.03 13.21 -11.78
N VAL A 258 -1.01 13.96 -11.37
CA VAL A 258 0.37 13.77 -11.84
C VAL A 258 0.90 12.40 -11.46
N ASN A 259 0.76 12.00 -10.19
CA ASN A 259 1.21 10.69 -9.74
C ASN A 259 0.46 9.56 -10.47
N THR A 260 -0.84 9.70 -10.71
CA THR A 260 -1.61 8.71 -11.48
C THR A 260 -1.07 8.60 -12.92
N GLN A 261 -0.81 9.72 -13.59
CA GLN A 261 -0.25 9.71 -14.95
C GLN A 261 1.12 9.04 -15.00
N ASN A 262 2.01 9.38 -14.07
CA ASN A 262 3.38 8.87 -14.02
C ASN A 262 3.40 7.35 -13.74
N GLU A 263 2.62 6.89 -12.77
CA GLU A 263 2.61 5.48 -12.40
C GLU A 263 1.96 4.60 -13.48
N TRP A 264 0.92 5.09 -14.17
CA TRP A 264 0.36 4.39 -15.32
C TRP A 264 1.32 4.38 -16.52
N ALA A 265 2.06 5.47 -16.76
CA ALA A 265 3.10 5.51 -17.79
C ALA A 265 4.21 4.50 -17.49
N HIS A 266 4.66 4.41 -16.24
CA HIS A 266 5.64 3.42 -15.78
C HIS A 266 5.13 1.98 -16.00
N ALA A 267 3.91 1.70 -15.57
CA ALA A 267 3.31 0.37 -15.72
C ALA A 267 3.21 -0.07 -17.20
N ARG A 268 2.82 0.85 -18.08
CA ARG A 268 2.76 0.61 -19.53
C ARG A 268 4.15 0.35 -20.13
N ALA A 269 5.16 1.09 -19.70
CA ALA A 269 6.53 0.87 -20.15
C ALA A 269 7.03 -0.54 -19.80
N LEU A 270 6.56 -1.12 -18.71
CA LEU A 270 6.84 -2.49 -18.28
C LEU A 270 5.86 -3.53 -18.85
N GLY A 271 4.81 -3.11 -19.56
CA GLY A 271 3.76 -4.00 -20.07
C GLY A 271 2.96 -4.71 -18.97
N LYS A 272 2.86 -4.11 -17.78
CA LYS A 272 2.19 -4.69 -16.62
C LYS A 272 0.92 -3.92 -16.24
N PRO A 273 -0.17 -4.59 -15.83
CA PRO A 273 -1.29 -3.91 -15.19
C PRO A 273 -0.87 -3.26 -13.87
N LEU A 274 -1.45 -2.09 -13.58
CA LEU A 274 -1.24 -1.35 -12.33
C LEU A 274 -2.42 -1.52 -11.39
N ARG A 275 -2.15 -1.93 -10.16
CA ARG A 275 -3.09 -1.92 -9.04
C ARG A 275 -2.73 -0.78 -8.10
N TYR A 276 -3.28 0.39 -8.38
CA TYR A 276 -3.04 1.59 -7.58
C TYR A 276 -4.16 1.78 -6.56
N SER A 277 -3.90 1.38 -5.33
CA SER A 277 -4.84 1.43 -4.23
C SER A 277 -4.81 2.78 -3.51
N PHE A 278 -5.98 3.38 -3.32
CA PHE A 278 -6.23 4.53 -2.43
C PHE A 278 -6.76 4.06 -1.06
N GLY A 279 -6.59 2.77 -0.75
CA GLY A 279 -7.09 2.16 0.47
C GLY A 279 -8.61 2.03 0.49
N ARG A 280 -9.20 2.00 1.68
CA ARG A 280 -10.62 1.79 1.94
C ARG A 280 -11.51 2.79 1.17
N ALA A 281 -12.57 2.29 0.52
CA ALA A 281 -13.50 3.08 -0.27
C ALA A 281 -14.58 3.77 0.59
N ASP A 282 -14.13 4.52 1.61
CA ASP A 282 -14.97 5.14 2.66
C ASP A 282 -15.27 6.63 2.43
N ARG A 283 -14.75 7.23 1.37
CA ARG A 283 -14.86 8.66 1.09
C ARG A 283 -15.32 8.91 -0.34
N GLU A 284 -16.35 9.75 -0.51
CA GLU A 284 -16.92 10.08 -1.81
C GLU A 284 -15.92 10.71 -2.80
N TYR A 285 -14.92 11.47 -2.30
CA TYR A 285 -13.93 12.06 -3.20
C TYR A 285 -13.15 11.01 -3.97
N LYS A 286 -12.97 9.81 -3.41
CA LYS A 286 -12.27 8.69 -4.08
C LYS A 286 -13.03 8.20 -5.31
N ASP A 287 -14.35 8.33 -5.35
CA ASP A 287 -15.17 7.94 -6.50
C ASP A 287 -14.85 8.76 -7.77
N ARG A 288 -14.21 9.92 -7.62
CA ARG A 288 -13.71 10.70 -8.77
C ARG A 288 -12.48 10.06 -9.41
N TRP A 289 -11.67 9.37 -8.62
CA TRP A 289 -10.38 8.81 -9.01
C TRP A 289 -10.41 7.31 -9.23
N CYS A 290 -11.28 6.60 -8.51
CA CYS A 290 -11.19 5.18 -8.32
C CYS A 290 -12.47 4.46 -8.74
N ASN A 291 -12.32 3.17 -9.03
CA ASN A 291 -13.40 2.20 -8.98
C ASN A 291 -13.40 1.56 -7.59
N ARG A 292 -14.58 1.14 -7.12
CA ARG A 292 -14.70 0.32 -5.91
C ARG A 292 -14.61 -1.15 -6.31
N VAL A 293 -13.71 -1.88 -5.65
CA VAL A 293 -13.59 -3.33 -5.84
C VAL A 293 -13.82 -4.06 -4.53
N PRO A 294 -14.35 -5.29 -4.55
CA PRO A 294 -14.53 -6.07 -3.34
C PRO A 294 -13.21 -6.45 -2.70
N VAL A 295 -13.18 -6.51 -1.39
CA VAL A 295 -12.09 -7.08 -0.58
C VAL A 295 -12.65 -8.02 0.45
N TYR A 296 -11.83 -8.93 0.90
CA TYR A 296 -12.24 -10.02 1.77
C TYR A 296 -11.48 -10.02 3.09
N GLN A 297 -12.01 -10.78 4.04
CA GLN A 297 -11.41 -11.01 5.36
C GLN A 297 -11.53 -12.47 5.78
N VAL A 298 -10.63 -12.87 6.69
CA VAL A 298 -10.65 -14.15 7.42
C VAL A 298 -10.83 -13.88 8.91
#